data_a8243595c38be79d06adce7e6969ecd5
#
_entry.id   a8243595c38be79d06adce7e6969ecd5
#
_cell.length_a   1.000
_cell.length_b   1.000
_cell.length_c   1.000
_cell.angle_alpha   90.00
_cell.angle_beta   90.00
_cell.angle_gamma   90.00
#
_symmetry.space_group_name_H-M   'P 1'
#
loop_
_entity.id
_entity.type
_entity.pdbx_description
1 polymer ?
#
loop_
_entity_poly.entity_id
_entity_poly.type
_entity_poly.pdbx_seq_one_letter_code
_entity_poly.pdbx_strand_id
1 'polypeptide(L)'
;MYKRQNLRNLFPSRSLRNFASYITPEIDPRTGDYTFSEICAAVHHRMGLENNTHTLRAKFAANVASEKSPVLKVMPLFIKNIAMKAVFNAVGERKSCLCLSNLGAVELPEVMAPYVRRVDFIIGVQAAAPHDCGVVSWNGTMYINMIRNIREPELESHFYRVLHTLGLPVKVESNQRWA
;
A
#
# COMPACT_ATOMS: atom_id res chain seq x y z
N MET A 1 -4.35 7.40 -1.12
CA MET A 1 -3.49 6.25 -1.43
C MET A 1 -2.86 5.74 -0.16
N TYR A 2 -2.88 4.44 0.10
CA TYR A 2 -2.12 3.83 1.19
C TYR A 2 -0.81 3.27 0.66
N LYS A 3 0.31 3.62 1.28
CA LYS A 3 1.59 2.97 1.03
C LYS A 3 1.98 2.12 2.23
N ARG A 4 2.08 0.81 2.04
CA ARG A 4 2.57 -0.11 3.06
C ARG A 4 4.09 -0.04 3.18
N GLN A 5 4.57 -0.07 4.41
CA GLN A 5 5.98 -0.04 4.73
C GLN A 5 6.33 -1.11 5.76
N ASN A 6 7.40 -1.85 5.48
CA ASN A 6 7.96 -2.81 6.43
C ASN A 6 8.70 -2.05 7.54
N LEU A 7 8.24 -2.23 8.76
CA LEU A 7 8.79 -1.53 9.92
C LEU A 7 10.03 -2.20 10.51
N ARG A 8 10.38 -3.40 10.07
CA ARG A 8 11.58 -4.11 10.56
C ARG A 8 12.87 -3.35 10.27
N ASN A 9 12.87 -2.52 9.23
CA ASN A 9 14.01 -1.65 8.90
C ASN A 9 14.18 -0.49 9.90
N LEU A 10 13.10 -0.09 10.58
CA LEU A 10 13.10 1.02 11.55
C LEU A 10 13.10 0.53 13.00
N PHE A 11 12.46 -0.60 13.25
CA PHE A 11 12.33 -1.20 14.56
C PHE A 11 12.74 -2.67 14.50
N PRO A 12 13.88 -3.06 15.10
CA PRO A 12 14.31 -4.45 15.14
C PRO A 12 13.22 -5.34 15.76
N SER A 13 12.76 -6.33 15.04
CA SER A 13 11.75 -7.28 15.51
C SER A 13 12.02 -8.68 14.98
N ARG A 14 11.93 -9.67 15.85
CA ARG A 14 11.99 -11.10 15.50
C ARG A 14 10.61 -11.68 15.22
N SER A 15 9.56 -10.88 15.28
CA SER A 15 8.20 -11.34 15.02
C SER A 15 8.03 -11.77 13.57
N LEU A 16 7.45 -12.94 13.36
CA LEU A 16 7.02 -13.42 12.03
C LEU A 16 5.64 -12.87 11.64
N ARG A 17 4.95 -12.19 12.56
CA ARG A 17 3.65 -11.58 12.30
C ARG A 17 3.80 -10.34 11.42
N ASN A 18 2.68 -9.91 10.86
CA ASN A 18 2.63 -8.67 10.08
C ASN A 18 3.11 -7.48 10.92
N PHE A 19 4.23 -6.89 10.51
CA PHE A 19 4.85 -5.75 11.16
C PHE A 19 5.05 -4.65 10.13
N ALA A 20 3.93 -4.17 9.62
CA ALA A 20 3.88 -3.13 8.61
C ALA A 20 3.01 -1.97 9.08
N SER A 21 3.33 -0.76 8.66
CA SER A 21 2.49 0.42 8.78
C SER A 21 2.13 0.93 7.40
N TYR A 22 1.22 1.87 7.35
CA TYR A 22 0.85 2.56 6.13
C TYR A 22 0.92 4.07 6.34
N ILE A 23 1.22 4.75 5.27
CA ILE A 23 1.13 6.19 5.14
C ILE A 23 0.13 6.54 4.05
N THR A 24 -0.54 7.67 4.21
CA THR A 24 -1.60 8.10 3.31
C THR A 24 -1.21 9.43 2.66
N PRO A 25 -0.31 9.43 1.67
CA PRO A 25 -0.06 10.64 0.91
C PRO A 25 -1.34 11.02 0.15
N GLU A 26 -1.72 12.27 0.27
CA GLU A 26 -2.88 12.84 -0.40
C GLU A 26 -2.51 14.17 -1.05
N ILE A 27 -3.16 14.46 -2.18
CA ILE A 27 -3.10 15.73 -2.88
C ILE A 27 -4.55 16.16 -3.07
N ASP A 28 -4.86 17.39 -2.70
CA ASP A 28 -6.18 17.96 -2.91
C ASP A 28 -6.25 18.62 -4.30
N PRO A 29 -6.99 18.05 -5.26
CA PRO A 29 -7.10 18.62 -6.60
C PRO A 29 -7.85 19.96 -6.62
N ARG A 30 -8.55 20.31 -5.54
CA ARG A 30 -9.27 21.60 -5.45
C ARG A 30 -8.34 22.79 -5.28
N THR A 31 -7.09 22.58 -4.91
CA THR A 31 -6.10 23.64 -4.71
C THR A 31 -5.44 24.11 -6.00
N GLY A 32 -5.73 23.46 -7.12
CA GLY A 32 -5.24 23.80 -8.47
C GLY A 32 -4.69 22.61 -9.23
N ASP A 33 -4.21 22.88 -10.44
CA ASP A 33 -3.56 21.89 -11.27
C ASP A 33 -2.10 21.69 -10.83
N TYR A 34 -1.69 20.45 -10.74
CA TYR A 34 -0.34 20.06 -10.35
C TYR A 34 0.40 19.44 -11.53
N THR A 35 1.61 19.86 -11.73
CA THR A 35 2.54 19.15 -12.61
C THR A 35 2.96 17.81 -12.00
N PHE A 36 3.40 16.88 -12.83
CA PHE A 36 3.91 15.59 -12.35
C PHE A 36 5.05 15.73 -11.33
N SER A 37 5.95 16.70 -11.55
CA SER A 37 7.06 16.98 -10.63
C SER A 37 6.57 17.46 -9.26
N GLU A 38 5.57 18.34 -9.22
CA GLU A 38 4.96 18.82 -7.97
C GLU A 38 4.27 17.70 -7.23
N ILE A 39 3.57 16.82 -7.94
CA ILE A 39 2.95 15.61 -7.35
C ILE A 39 4.01 14.72 -6.71
N CYS A 40 5.10 14.45 -7.41
CA CYS A 40 6.20 13.64 -6.89
C CYS A 40 6.85 14.29 -5.65
N ALA A 41 7.09 15.59 -5.69
CA ALA A 41 7.66 16.34 -4.58
C ALA A 41 6.73 16.33 -3.35
N ALA A 42 5.43 16.56 -3.53
CA ALA A 42 4.44 16.54 -2.47
C ALA A 42 4.34 15.15 -1.80
N VAL A 43 4.28 14.09 -2.61
CA VAL A 43 4.26 12.71 -2.10
C VAL A 43 5.56 12.38 -1.36
N HIS A 44 6.71 12.76 -1.91
CA HIS A 44 8.02 12.54 -1.27
C HIS A 44 8.10 13.24 0.09
N HIS A 45 7.69 14.50 0.15
CA HIS A 45 7.70 15.31 1.38
C HIS A 45 6.78 14.71 2.45
N ARG A 46 5.55 14.35 2.06
CA ARG A 46 4.59 13.72 2.97
C ARG A 46 5.10 12.39 3.50
N MET A 47 5.71 11.59 2.64
CA MET A 47 6.33 10.34 3.04
C MET A 47 7.47 10.55 4.04
N GLY A 48 8.32 11.56 3.86
CA GLY A 48 9.40 11.90 4.79
C GLY A 48 8.87 12.30 6.17
N LEU A 49 7.81 13.11 6.21
CA LEU A 49 7.19 13.55 7.47
C LEU A 49 6.55 12.39 8.24
N GLU A 50 5.85 11.50 7.56
CA GLU A 50 5.15 10.38 8.21
C GLU A 50 6.05 9.19 8.52
N ASN A 51 7.15 9.05 7.81
CA ASN A 51 8.08 7.92 7.93
C ASN A 51 9.17 8.15 8.98
N ASN A 52 9.04 9.14 9.83
CA ASN A 52 10.01 9.33 10.87
C ASN A 52 9.69 8.45 12.10
N THR A 53 10.76 8.04 12.80
CA THR A 53 10.69 7.12 13.95
C THR A 53 9.82 7.68 15.08
N HIS A 54 9.81 9.00 15.28
CA HIS A 54 9.00 9.64 16.34
C HIS A 54 7.51 9.56 16.04
N THR A 55 7.11 9.90 14.81
CA THR A 55 5.70 9.83 14.37
C THR A 55 5.18 8.38 14.42
N LEU A 56 5.99 7.42 13.97
CA LEU A 56 5.63 6.01 14.01
C LEU A 56 5.52 5.49 15.44
N ARG A 57 6.45 5.85 16.33
CA ARG A 57 6.36 5.50 17.75
C ARG A 57 5.11 6.07 18.40
N ALA A 58 4.75 7.31 18.12
CA ALA A 58 3.53 7.92 18.63
C ALA A 58 2.27 7.20 18.15
N LYS A 59 2.19 6.86 16.84
CA LYS A 59 1.08 6.07 16.28
C LYS A 59 0.98 4.68 16.95
N PHE A 60 2.10 4.00 17.17
CA PHE A 60 2.11 2.71 17.85
C PHE A 60 1.73 2.81 19.32
N ALA A 61 2.27 3.80 20.03
CA ALA A 61 1.93 4.02 21.42
C ALA A 61 0.42 4.27 21.59
N ALA A 62 -0.18 5.07 20.72
CA ALA A 62 -1.62 5.30 20.72
C ALA A 62 -2.43 4.02 20.46
N ASN A 63 -2.03 3.20 19.47
CA ASN A 63 -2.70 1.94 19.17
C ASN A 63 -2.59 0.96 20.35
N VAL A 64 -1.39 0.80 20.92
CA VAL A 64 -1.17 -0.08 22.09
C VAL A 64 -1.92 0.44 23.31
N ALA A 65 -1.95 1.75 23.54
CA ALA A 65 -2.70 2.35 24.64
C ALA A 65 -4.20 2.08 24.51
N SER A 66 -4.75 2.20 23.30
CA SER A 66 -6.15 1.89 23.05
C SER A 66 -6.48 0.41 23.32
N GLU A 67 -5.64 -0.51 22.88
CA GLU A 67 -5.83 -1.96 23.13
C GLU A 67 -5.66 -2.33 24.62
N LYS A 68 -4.79 -1.63 25.34
CA LYS A 68 -4.57 -1.84 26.78
C LYS A 68 -5.64 -1.20 27.66
N SER A 69 -6.56 -0.43 27.10
CA SER A 69 -7.66 0.20 27.83
C SER A 69 -8.42 -0.86 28.64
N PRO A 70 -8.63 -0.65 29.96
CA PRO A 70 -9.38 -1.57 30.80
C PRO A 70 -10.79 -1.84 30.27
N VAL A 71 -11.42 -0.81 29.71
CA VAL A 71 -12.76 -0.90 29.12
C VAL A 71 -12.78 -1.90 27.96
N LEU A 72 -11.81 -1.84 27.06
CA LEU A 72 -11.71 -2.78 25.93
C LEU A 72 -11.31 -4.19 26.34
N LYS A 73 -10.65 -4.36 27.47
CA LYS A 73 -10.28 -5.69 28.00
C LYS A 73 -11.46 -6.43 28.62
N VAL A 74 -12.34 -5.72 29.31
CA VAL A 74 -13.50 -6.31 30.00
C VAL A 74 -14.70 -6.44 29.06
N MET A 75 -14.70 -5.72 27.94
CA MET A 75 -15.80 -5.72 26.98
C MET A 75 -15.97 -7.08 26.30
N PRO A 76 -17.19 -7.67 26.31
CA PRO A 76 -17.50 -8.89 25.57
C PRO A 76 -17.14 -8.75 24.07
N LEU A 77 -16.67 -9.84 23.46
CA LEU A 77 -16.12 -9.83 22.11
C LEU A 77 -17.11 -9.33 21.05
N PHE A 78 -18.40 -9.65 21.19
CA PHE A 78 -19.43 -9.20 20.25
C PHE A 78 -19.63 -7.68 20.28
N ILE A 79 -19.60 -7.05 21.46
CA ILE A 79 -19.70 -5.58 21.60
C ILE A 79 -18.43 -4.93 21.08
N LYS A 80 -17.27 -5.50 21.42
CA LYS A 80 -15.96 -5.03 20.90
C LYS A 80 -15.93 -5.04 19.39
N ASN A 81 -16.40 -6.09 18.74
CA ASN A 81 -16.43 -6.19 17.28
C ASN A 81 -17.33 -5.12 16.65
N ILE A 82 -18.50 -4.84 17.23
CA ILE A 82 -19.40 -3.80 16.75
C ILE A 82 -18.74 -2.42 16.90
N ALA A 83 -18.19 -2.12 18.07
CA ALA A 83 -17.52 -0.86 18.35
C ALA A 83 -16.30 -0.66 17.44
N MET A 84 -15.45 -1.67 17.30
CA MET A 84 -14.27 -1.62 16.42
C MET A 84 -14.67 -1.46 14.95
N LYS A 85 -15.74 -2.12 14.50
CA LYS A 85 -16.28 -1.95 13.14
C LYS A 85 -16.81 -0.53 12.92
N ALA A 86 -17.48 0.06 13.90
CA ALA A 86 -17.95 1.43 13.82
C ALA A 86 -16.78 2.43 13.73
N VAL A 87 -15.76 2.27 14.57
CA VAL A 87 -14.53 3.08 14.53
C VAL A 87 -13.80 2.90 13.19
N PHE A 88 -13.66 1.67 12.74
CA PHE A 88 -13.05 1.36 11.44
C PHE A 88 -13.80 2.04 10.28
N ASN A 89 -15.12 1.98 10.27
CA ASN A 89 -15.94 2.63 9.25
C ASN A 89 -15.89 4.17 9.31
N ALA A 90 -15.72 4.75 10.51
CA ALA A 90 -15.70 6.20 10.70
C ALA A 90 -14.33 6.82 10.41
N VAL A 91 -13.24 6.16 10.83
CA VAL A 91 -11.89 6.70 10.81
C VAL A 91 -10.96 5.95 9.84
N GLY A 92 -11.32 4.73 9.48
CA GLY A 92 -10.48 3.80 8.73
C GLY A 92 -10.45 4.04 7.21
N GLU A 93 -10.44 2.97 6.46
CA GLU A 93 -10.08 2.87 5.03
C GLU A 93 -10.96 3.66 4.03
N ARG A 94 -12.02 4.32 4.46
CA ARG A 94 -12.92 5.11 3.58
C ARG A 94 -12.23 6.24 2.80
N LYS A 95 -11.00 6.58 3.17
CA LYS A 95 -10.26 7.70 2.58
C LYS A 95 -9.23 7.28 1.53
N SER A 96 -9.16 6.00 1.19
CA SER A 96 -8.19 5.52 0.22
C SER A 96 -8.88 5.00 -1.04
N CYS A 97 -8.41 5.47 -2.18
CA CYS A 97 -8.81 4.95 -3.50
C CYS A 97 -7.87 3.86 -4.02
N LEU A 98 -6.65 3.80 -3.51
CA LEU A 98 -5.62 2.88 -3.96
C LEU A 98 -4.73 2.47 -2.78
N CYS A 99 -4.46 1.17 -2.64
CA CYS A 99 -3.41 0.67 -1.76
C CYS A 99 -2.20 0.24 -2.58
N LEU A 100 -1.07 0.89 -2.35
CA LEU A 100 0.21 0.56 -2.98
C LEU A 100 1.12 -0.13 -1.99
N SER A 101 1.66 -1.29 -2.37
CA SER A 101 2.70 -1.96 -1.63
C SER A 101 3.89 -2.26 -2.54
N ASN A 102 5.06 -1.79 -2.16
CA ASN A 102 6.30 -2.07 -2.88
C ASN A 102 7.19 -2.98 -2.03
N LEU A 103 7.44 -4.18 -2.54
CA LEU A 103 8.32 -5.16 -1.89
C LEU A 103 9.80 -4.84 -2.10
N GLY A 104 10.11 -4.04 -3.13
CA GLY A 104 11.49 -3.75 -3.53
C GLY A 104 12.08 -4.82 -4.43
N ALA A 105 13.41 -4.86 -4.48
CA ALA A 105 14.12 -5.91 -5.19
C ALA A 105 14.12 -7.20 -4.38
N VAL A 106 13.81 -8.29 -5.06
CA VAL A 106 13.87 -9.65 -4.49
C VAL A 106 15.23 -10.23 -4.83
N GLU A 107 15.92 -10.73 -3.82
CA GLU A 107 17.16 -11.49 -3.97
C GLU A 107 16.87 -12.95 -3.66
N LEU A 108 17.17 -13.83 -4.58
CA LEU A 108 17.06 -15.26 -4.39
C LEU A 108 18.46 -15.87 -4.25
N PRO A 109 18.59 -16.98 -3.51
CA PRO A 109 19.83 -17.73 -3.48
C PRO A 109 20.30 -18.09 -4.91
N GLU A 110 21.60 -18.03 -5.16
CA GLU A 110 22.20 -18.30 -6.48
C GLU A 110 21.75 -19.62 -7.10
N VAL A 111 21.52 -20.63 -6.25
CA VAL A 111 21.04 -21.95 -6.67
C VAL A 111 19.61 -21.90 -7.23
N MET A 112 18.80 -20.95 -6.79
CA MET A 112 17.38 -20.83 -7.20
C MET A 112 17.18 -19.82 -8.34
N ALA A 113 18.00 -18.79 -8.39
CA ALA A 113 17.84 -17.68 -9.33
C ALA A 113 17.73 -18.12 -10.80
N PRO A 114 18.52 -19.11 -11.32
CA PRO A 114 18.42 -19.54 -12.72
C PRO A 114 17.08 -20.19 -13.10
N TYR A 115 16.35 -20.71 -12.13
CA TYR A 115 15.07 -21.41 -12.36
C TYR A 115 13.85 -20.48 -12.23
N VAL A 116 14.03 -19.24 -11.75
CA VAL A 116 12.93 -18.28 -11.55
C VAL A 116 12.96 -17.25 -12.67
N ARG A 117 11.97 -17.32 -13.55
CA ARG A 117 11.82 -16.37 -14.67
C ARG A 117 11.12 -15.08 -14.29
N ARG A 118 10.21 -15.16 -13.33
CA ARG A 118 9.34 -14.04 -12.94
C ARG A 118 8.96 -14.12 -11.47
N VAL A 119 8.81 -12.97 -10.84
CA VAL A 119 8.25 -12.84 -9.50
C VAL A 119 7.11 -11.83 -9.57
N ASP A 120 5.93 -12.22 -9.12
CA ASP A 120 4.77 -11.35 -9.01
C ASP A 120 4.43 -11.12 -7.54
N PHE A 121 4.06 -9.89 -7.21
CA PHE A 121 3.59 -9.54 -5.89
C PHE A 121 2.14 -9.07 -5.96
N ILE A 122 1.22 -9.95 -5.60
CA ILE A 122 -0.21 -9.70 -5.66
C ILE A 122 -0.74 -9.47 -4.26
N ILE A 123 -1.39 -8.32 -4.03
CA ILE A 123 -2.08 -8.01 -2.79
C ILE A 123 -3.55 -8.42 -2.92
N GLY A 124 -4.15 -8.81 -1.79
CA GLY A 124 -5.58 -9.16 -1.77
C GLY A 124 -6.46 -7.93 -1.98
N VAL A 125 -7.58 -8.14 -2.63
CA VAL A 125 -8.60 -7.10 -2.86
C VAL A 125 -9.18 -6.62 -1.52
N GLN A 126 -9.30 -5.32 -1.35
CA GLN A 126 -9.91 -4.70 -0.19
C GLN A 126 -11.34 -4.24 -0.53
N ALA A 127 -12.27 -4.43 0.42
CA ALA A 127 -13.66 -4.01 0.20
C ALA A 127 -13.83 -2.48 0.13
N ALA A 128 -12.93 -1.74 0.74
CA ALA A 128 -13.02 -0.28 0.86
C ALA A 128 -12.20 0.49 -0.19
N ALA A 129 -11.22 -0.15 -0.84
CA ALA A 129 -10.41 0.43 -1.90
C ALA A 129 -10.67 -0.32 -3.21
N PRO A 130 -11.09 0.37 -4.28
CA PRO A 130 -11.39 -0.30 -5.56
C PRO A 130 -10.13 -0.79 -6.28
N HIS A 131 -8.96 -0.26 -5.94
CA HIS A 131 -7.71 -0.60 -6.58
C HIS A 131 -6.63 -0.96 -5.55
N ASP A 132 -5.86 -1.99 -5.88
CA ASP A 132 -4.65 -2.38 -5.17
C ASP A 132 -3.50 -2.50 -6.16
N CYS A 133 -2.28 -2.18 -5.72
CA CYS A 133 -1.09 -2.23 -6.55
C CYS A 133 0.07 -2.85 -5.79
N GLY A 134 0.54 -3.98 -6.26
CA GLY A 134 1.74 -4.66 -5.79
C GLY A 134 2.92 -4.40 -6.72
N VAL A 135 4.05 -3.98 -6.18
CA VAL A 135 5.27 -3.73 -6.96
C VAL A 135 6.40 -4.59 -6.43
N VAL A 136 7.13 -5.21 -7.33
CA VAL A 136 8.31 -6.01 -7.03
C VAL A 136 9.31 -5.90 -8.17
N SER A 137 10.60 -5.94 -7.87
CA SER A 137 11.64 -5.98 -8.87
C SER A 137 12.42 -7.30 -8.81
N TRP A 138 12.65 -7.91 -9.96
CA TRP A 138 13.40 -9.12 -10.12
C TRP A 138 14.24 -9.08 -11.40
N ASN A 139 15.51 -9.42 -11.30
CA ASN A 139 16.43 -9.51 -12.43
C ASN A 139 16.36 -8.30 -13.40
N GLY A 140 16.44 -7.09 -12.86
CA GLY A 140 16.42 -5.84 -13.62
C GLY A 140 15.05 -5.42 -14.17
N THR A 141 14.02 -6.22 -13.96
CA THR A 141 12.65 -5.92 -14.39
C THR A 141 11.76 -5.59 -13.19
N MET A 142 10.98 -4.51 -13.33
CA MET A 142 9.96 -4.14 -12.34
C MET A 142 8.60 -4.70 -12.77
N TYR A 143 7.99 -5.49 -11.90
CA TYR A 143 6.65 -6.03 -12.08
C TYR A 143 5.65 -5.22 -11.25
N ILE A 144 4.68 -4.65 -11.92
CA ILE A 144 3.62 -3.83 -11.32
C ILE A 144 2.31 -4.56 -11.52
N ASN A 145 1.78 -5.11 -10.43
CA ASN A 145 0.53 -5.88 -10.46
C ASN A 145 -0.60 -4.99 -9.96
N MET A 146 -1.47 -4.60 -10.86
CA MET A 146 -2.67 -3.84 -10.53
C MET A 146 -3.86 -4.78 -10.38
N ILE A 147 -4.54 -4.67 -9.28
CA ILE A 147 -5.70 -5.47 -8.91
C ILE A 147 -6.87 -4.52 -8.70
N ARG A 148 -8.04 -4.87 -9.23
CA ARG A 148 -9.25 -4.09 -9.03
C ARG A 148 -10.45 -4.98 -8.70
N ASN A 149 -11.42 -4.42 -7.99
CA ASN A 149 -12.72 -5.04 -7.72
C ASN A 149 -13.86 -4.43 -8.54
N ILE A 150 -13.52 -3.51 -9.45
CA ILE A 150 -14.44 -2.87 -10.41
C ILE A 150 -14.13 -3.34 -11.84
N ARG A 151 -15.05 -3.13 -12.77
CA ARG A 151 -14.89 -3.58 -14.16
C ARG A 151 -14.06 -2.62 -15.00
N GLU A 152 -14.18 -1.35 -14.73
CA GLU A 152 -13.60 -0.26 -15.50
C GLU A 152 -12.07 -0.21 -15.33
N PRO A 153 -11.27 -0.33 -16.41
CA PRO A 153 -9.80 -0.30 -16.35
C PRO A 153 -9.23 1.11 -16.52
N GLU A 154 -9.94 2.15 -16.12
CA GLU A 154 -9.54 3.54 -16.39
C GLU A 154 -8.21 3.89 -15.74
N LEU A 155 -8.04 3.53 -14.47
CA LEU A 155 -6.80 3.83 -13.73
C LEU A 155 -5.58 3.17 -14.38
N GLU A 156 -5.70 1.89 -14.73
CA GLU A 156 -4.63 1.13 -15.37
C GLU A 156 -4.30 1.72 -16.75
N SER A 157 -5.33 2.09 -17.52
CA SER A 157 -5.16 2.70 -18.84
C SER A 157 -4.45 4.05 -18.76
N HIS A 158 -4.83 4.91 -17.82
CA HIS A 158 -4.17 6.18 -17.60
C HIS A 158 -2.73 6.00 -17.12
N PHE A 159 -2.51 5.08 -16.18
CA PHE A 159 -1.17 4.76 -15.67
C PHE A 159 -0.25 4.28 -16.80
N TYR A 160 -0.71 3.36 -17.64
CA TYR A 160 0.04 2.89 -18.80
C TYR A 160 0.39 4.04 -19.76
N ARG A 161 -0.57 4.93 -20.07
CA ARG A 161 -0.32 6.09 -20.93
C ARG A 161 0.78 7.00 -20.37
N VAL A 162 0.77 7.25 -19.06
CA VAL A 162 1.82 8.06 -18.41
C VAL A 162 3.18 7.40 -18.56
N LEU A 163 3.29 6.09 -18.31
CA LEU A 163 4.55 5.36 -18.47
C LEU A 163 5.05 5.41 -19.92
N HIS A 164 4.15 5.26 -20.89
CA HIS A 164 4.48 5.37 -22.32
C HIS A 164 4.94 6.78 -22.68
N THR A 165 4.28 7.82 -22.18
CA THR A 165 4.67 9.22 -22.39
C THR A 165 6.06 9.53 -21.82
N LEU A 166 6.43 8.83 -20.73
CA LEU A 166 7.77 8.94 -20.14
C LEU A 166 8.84 8.14 -20.92
N GLY A 167 8.46 7.49 -22.03
CA GLY A 167 9.38 6.71 -22.86
C GLY A 167 9.85 5.40 -22.24
N LEU A 168 9.13 4.89 -21.23
CA LEU A 168 9.49 3.65 -20.57
C LEU A 168 9.04 2.44 -21.40
N PRO A 169 9.88 1.41 -21.59
CA PRO A 169 9.49 0.16 -22.24
C PRO A 169 8.57 -0.65 -21.30
N VAL A 170 7.30 -0.70 -21.62
CA VAL A 170 6.30 -1.39 -20.80
C VAL A 170 5.62 -2.48 -21.59
N LYS A 171 5.56 -3.69 -21.03
CA LYS A 171 4.73 -4.79 -21.51
C LYS A 171 3.53 -4.93 -20.59
N VAL A 172 2.32 -4.89 -21.16
CA VAL A 172 1.06 -5.08 -20.42
C VAL A 172 0.54 -6.49 -20.64
N GLU A 173 0.18 -7.15 -19.54
CA GLU A 173 -0.49 -8.44 -19.55
C GLU A 173 -1.79 -8.32 -18.74
N SER A 174 -2.86 -8.93 -19.20
CA SER A 174 -4.15 -8.92 -18.51
C SER A 174 -4.71 -10.34 -18.41
N ASN A 175 -5.31 -10.64 -17.27
CA ASN A 175 -6.10 -11.85 -17.08
C ASN A 175 -7.57 -11.68 -17.48
N GLN A 176 -7.96 -10.50 -17.94
CA GLN A 176 -9.32 -10.24 -18.43
C GLN A 176 -9.53 -11.00 -19.73
N ARG A 177 -10.47 -11.94 -19.71
CA ARG A 177 -10.94 -12.57 -20.93
C ARG A 177 -11.95 -11.62 -21.56
N TRP A 178 -11.69 -11.21 -22.80
CA TRP A 178 -12.67 -10.52 -23.61
C TRP A 178 -13.75 -11.54 -23.97
N ALA A 179 -14.96 -11.32 -23.48
CA ALA A 179 -16.13 -12.11 -23.87
C ALA A 179 -16.72 -11.54 -25.18
#